data_6379b2dc99d68f7a1cebd5302af0f085
#
_entry.id   6379b2dc99d68f7a1cebd5302af0f085
#
_cell.length_a   1.000
_cell.length_b   1.000
_cell.length_c   1.000
_cell.angle_alpha   90.00
_cell.angle_beta   90.00
_cell.angle_gamma   90.00
#
_symmetry.space_group_name_H-M   'P 1'
#
loop_
_entity.id
_entity.type
_entity.pdbx_description
1 polymer ?
#
loop_
_entity_poly.entity_id
_entity_poly.type
_entity_poly.pdbx_seq_one_letter_code
_entity_poly.pdbx_strand_id
1 'polypeptide(L)'
;MDPTKLEQNKLEQISVIINELFTKYNDNVYMAHRLETHLLNLPNMLEQENRKYDERVSRFNELTLEKDNFHKVFLSKHQYFYMPYNNIYYEYDGKTYKIIKDDDIHHRLLSTITDEGKLIQWKHKTKQNIIKNIKERSLFKSTPETYTIQNVLGFLQTVFQTKTDAKYFLTVIGDCLLKKNIDNLMYFVSPTIKKLVLMIDSIGYITTGNSIMNNFITKYHDSHNLSLYRLMKINESVNTLSHEIVKDVLNNIGIDLLCVAAHYSEQYGNSDNYLKTKAENSVKDCVLYFVEHSLENIITNFISQCIKPVSSDSNVTWKNMHYIWKLYLTSINIPNMTYSTQLQTILAGKLEHTFENSVFNFTHITSKFLPSVSSFLSFWETHMVVTNDSN
;
A
#
# COMPACT_ATOMS: atom_id res chain seq x y z
N MET A 1 -46.13 -27.85 23.49
CA MET A 1 -47.26 -27.45 24.32
C MET A 1 -48.26 -26.75 23.38
N ASP A 2 -49.49 -27.19 23.39
CA ASP A 2 -50.51 -26.69 22.47
C ASP A 2 -50.87 -25.25 22.85
N PRO A 3 -50.72 -24.25 21.96
CA PRO A 3 -50.98 -22.84 22.27
C PRO A 3 -52.43 -22.58 22.82
N THR A 4 -53.38 -23.32 22.32
CA THR A 4 -54.80 -23.22 22.71
C THR A 4 -55.07 -23.60 24.18
N LYS A 5 -54.34 -24.59 24.72
CA LYS A 5 -54.42 -25.01 26.14
C LYS A 5 -53.81 -23.96 27.10
N LEU A 6 -52.78 -23.22 26.63
CA LEU A 6 -52.11 -22.19 27.43
C LEU A 6 -53.00 -20.93 27.56
N GLU A 7 -53.76 -20.59 26.52
CA GLU A 7 -54.68 -19.48 26.49
C GLU A 7 -55.92 -19.76 27.31
N GLN A 8 -56.49 -20.96 27.23
CA GLN A 8 -57.62 -21.38 28.07
C GLN A 8 -57.26 -21.35 29.55
N ASN A 9 -56.09 -21.83 29.95
CA ASN A 9 -55.66 -21.81 31.35
C ASN A 9 -55.49 -20.37 31.89
N LYS A 10 -55.05 -19.42 31.05
CA LYS A 10 -54.93 -18.01 31.42
C LYS A 10 -56.31 -17.34 31.60
N LEU A 11 -57.26 -17.65 30.74
CA LEU A 11 -58.62 -17.13 30.83
C LEU A 11 -59.33 -17.64 32.12
N GLU A 12 -59.19 -18.94 32.43
CA GLU A 12 -59.69 -19.52 33.65
C GLU A 12 -59.08 -18.88 34.90
N GLN A 13 -57.76 -18.67 34.93
CA GLN A 13 -57.09 -18.01 36.04
C GLN A 13 -57.60 -16.55 36.25
N ILE A 14 -57.76 -15.79 35.16
CA ILE A 14 -58.27 -14.40 35.23
C ILE A 14 -59.72 -14.42 35.73
N SER A 15 -60.56 -15.33 35.25
CA SER A 15 -61.96 -15.44 35.70
C SER A 15 -62.06 -15.79 37.19
N VAL A 16 -61.17 -16.69 37.71
CA VAL A 16 -61.08 -17.00 39.13
C VAL A 16 -60.74 -15.77 39.95
N ILE A 17 -59.70 -14.98 39.52
CA ILE A 17 -59.27 -13.75 40.21
C ILE A 17 -60.38 -12.75 40.25
N ILE A 18 -61.10 -12.55 39.15
CA ILE A 18 -62.26 -11.59 39.10
C ILE A 18 -63.36 -12.00 40.07
N ASN A 19 -63.73 -13.30 40.10
CA ASN A 19 -64.70 -13.86 41.01
C ASN A 19 -64.27 -13.72 42.49
N GLU A 20 -63.01 -14.00 42.78
CA GLU A 20 -62.48 -13.80 44.14
C GLU A 20 -62.55 -12.34 44.59
N LEU A 21 -62.25 -11.38 43.70
CA LEU A 21 -62.33 -9.95 43.99
C LEU A 21 -63.79 -9.53 44.26
N PHE A 22 -64.78 -9.99 43.48
CA PHE A 22 -66.16 -9.74 43.70
C PHE A 22 -66.65 -10.32 45.04
N THR A 23 -66.25 -11.57 45.34
CA THR A 23 -66.58 -12.23 46.62
C THR A 23 -65.96 -11.50 47.81
N LYS A 24 -64.69 -11.05 47.67
CA LYS A 24 -63.98 -10.33 48.75
C LYS A 24 -64.63 -8.97 49.09
N TYR A 25 -65.16 -8.28 48.10
CA TYR A 25 -65.69 -6.95 48.27
C TYR A 25 -67.23 -6.88 48.26
N ASN A 26 -67.91 -8.05 48.30
CA ASN A 26 -69.38 -8.14 48.28
C ASN A 26 -70.06 -7.32 49.36
N ASP A 27 -69.50 -7.31 50.58
CA ASP A 27 -70.04 -6.57 51.73
C ASP A 27 -69.66 -5.08 51.75
N ASN A 28 -68.81 -4.62 50.82
CA ASN A 28 -68.38 -3.24 50.70
C ASN A 28 -68.86 -2.62 49.38
N VAL A 29 -70.00 -1.99 49.45
CA VAL A 29 -70.70 -1.39 48.29
C VAL A 29 -69.83 -0.41 47.52
N TYR A 30 -69.00 0.36 48.22
CA TYR A 30 -68.04 1.29 47.55
C TYR A 30 -66.99 0.56 46.72
N MET A 31 -66.40 -0.46 47.29
CA MET A 31 -65.37 -1.22 46.61
C MET A 31 -65.93 -2.08 45.47
N ALA A 32 -67.10 -2.69 45.62
CA ALA A 32 -67.79 -3.42 44.58
C ALA A 32 -68.08 -2.52 43.36
N HIS A 33 -68.61 -1.32 43.59
CA HIS A 33 -68.88 -0.34 42.52
C HIS A 33 -67.56 0.16 41.82
N ARG A 34 -66.52 0.34 42.57
CA ARG A 34 -65.19 0.67 42.00
C ARG A 34 -64.69 -0.43 41.16
N LEU A 35 -64.73 -1.70 41.58
CA LEU A 35 -64.29 -2.85 40.81
C LEU A 35 -65.06 -2.97 39.49
N GLU A 36 -66.42 -2.82 39.54
CA GLU A 36 -67.30 -2.81 38.37
C GLU A 36 -66.85 -1.71 37.38
N THR A 37 -66.68 -0.48 37.90
CA THR A 37 -66.27 0.69 37.09
C THR A 37 -64.89 0.43 36.38
N HIS A 38 -63.96 -0.16 37.10
CA HIS A 38 -62.62 -0.50 36.50
C HIS A 38 -62.72 -1.59 35.42
N LEU A 39 -63.50 -2.65 35.64
CA LEU A 39 -63.76 -3.69 34.68
C LEU A 39 -64.47 -3.21 33.42
N LEU A 40 -65.49 -2.37 33.58
CA LEU A 40 -66.19 -1.77 32.45
C LEU A 40 -65.34 -0.80 31.63
N ASN A 41 -64.36 -0.13 32.27
CA ASN A 41 -63.41 0.75 31.58
C ASN A 41 -62.18 0.02 31.01
N LEU A 42 -61.96 -1.22 31.39
CA LEU A 42 -60.80 -1.99 30.99
C LEU A 42 -60.60 -2.04 29.44
N PRO A 43 -61.65 -2.30 28.62
CA PRO A 43 -61.51 -2.26 27.15
C PRO A 43 -60.98 -0.94 26.62
N ASN A 44 -61.52 0.20 27.09
CA ASN A 44 -61.07 1.52 26.67
C ASN A 44 -59.65 1.82 27.09
N MET A 45 -59.24 1.38 28.29
CA MET A 45 -57.88 1.52 28.77
C MET A 45 -56.91 0.69 27.91
N LEU A 46 -57.26 -0.53 27.58
CA LEU A 46 -56.44 -1.41 26.74
C LEU A 46 -56.33 -0.87 25.30
N GLU A 47 -57.41 -0.31 24.73
CA GLU A 47 -57.34 0.34 23.43
C GLU A 47 -56.41 1.57 23.42
N GLN A 48 -56.44 2.38 24.48
CA GLN A 48 -55.51 3.51 24.61
C GLN A 48 -54.05 3.05 24.76
N GLU A 49 -53.82 2.01 25.55
CA GLU A 49 -52.49 1.42 25.68
C GLU A 49 -51.99 0.84 24.36
N ASN A 50 -52.85 0.12 23.62
CA ASN A 50 -52.50 -0.44 22.31
C ASN A 50 -52.16 0.68 21.30
N ARG A 51 -52.98 1.76 21.24
CA ARG A 51 -52.66 2.92 20.39
C ARG A 51 -51.31 3.54 20.75
N LYS A 52 -51.04 3.75 22.02
CA LYS A 52 -49.72 4.27 22.47
C LYS A 52 -48.59 3.34 22.11
N TYR A 53 -48.80 2.03 22.19
CA TYR A 53 -47.83 1.04 21.78
C TYR A 53 -47.54 1.10 20.27
N ASP A 54 -48.58 1.11 19.44
CA ASP A 54 -48.48 1.18 17.98
C ASP A 54 -47.79 2.49 17.54
N GLU A 55 -48.13 3.63 18.15
CA GLU A 55 -47.47 4.90 17.91
C GLU A 55 -45.97 4.86 18.26
N ARG A 56 -45.60 4.22 19.36
CA ARG A 56 -44.19 4.05 19.75
C ARG A 56 -43.42 3.15 18.75
N VAL A 57 -44.03 2.04 18.35
CA VAL A 57 -43.45 1.12 17.36
C VAL A 57 -43.29 1.81 16.00
N SER A 58 -44.32 2.49 15.53
CA SER A 58 -44.27 3.25 14.28
C SER A 58 -43.17 4.30 14.30
N ARG A 59 -43.09 5.10 15.36
CA ARG A 59 -42.06 6.13 15.54
C ARG A 59 -40.65 5.52 15.63
N PHE A 60 -40.49 4.39 16.30
CA PHE A 60 -39.20 3.70 16.39
C PHE A 60 -38.74 3.20 15.01
N ASN A 61 -39.65 2.62 14.23
CA ASN A 61 -39.34 2.13 12.88
C ASN A 61 -39.00 3.29 11.94
N GLU A 62 -39.74 4.40 12.00
CA GLU A 62 -39.48 5.62 11.23
C GLU A 62 -38.07 6.18 11.55
N LEU A 63 -37.75 6.37 12.83
CA LEU A 63 -36.44 6.87 13.27
C LEU A 63 -35.29 5.91 12.90
N THR A 64 -35.55 4.61 12.88
CA THR A 64 -34.54 3.62 12.44
C THR A 64 -34.25 3.77 10.95
N LEU A 65 -35.31 3.89 10.13
CA LEU A 65 -35.18 4.10 8.69
C LEU A 65 -34.43 5.41 8.37
N GLU A 66 -34.81 6.50 9.03
CA GLU A 66 -34.17 7.81 8.88
C GLU A 66 -32.68 7.77 9.29
N LYS A 67 -32.38 7.10 10.39
CA LYS A 67 -30.98 6.89 10.83
C LYS A 67 -30.17 6.13 9.78
N ASP A 68 -30.70 5.07 9.22
CA ASP A 68 -30.00 4.26 8.23
C ASP A 68 -29.82 5.00 6.88
N ASN A 69 -30.80 5.80 6.50
CA ASN A 69 -30.70 6.70 5.35
C ASN A 69 -29.64 7.79 5.58
N PHE A 70 -29.67 8.45 6.73
CA PHE A 70 -28.68 9.46 7.11
C PHE A 70 -27.25 8.87 7.09
N HIS A 71 -27.07 7.67 7.65
CA HIS A 71 -25.80 6.95 7.63
C HIS A 71 -25.24 6.79 6.21
N LYS A 72 -26.08 6.28 5.29
CA LYS A 72 -25.69 6.08 3.90
C LYS A 72 -25.34 7.40 3.21
N VAL A 73 -26.18 8.41 3.34
CA VAL A 73 -25.97 9.72 2.72
C VAL A 73 -24.73 10.42 3.28
N PHE A 74 -24.58 10.46 4.60
CA PHE A 74 -23.43 11.12 5.23
C PHE A 74 -22.11 10.47 4.83
N LEU A 75 -22.01 9.13 4.88
CA LEU A 75 -20.80 8.40 4.55
C LEU A 75 -20.51 8.28 3.03
N SER A 76 -21.51 8.52 2.18
CA SER A 76 -21.29 8.67 0.73
C SER A 76 -20.77 10.07 0.36
N LYS A 77 -21.26 11.10 1.06
CA LYS A 77 -20.84 12.48 0.86
C LYS A 77 -19.45 12.76 1.44
N HIS A 78 -19.12 12.10 2.54
CA HIS A 78 -17.86 12.27 3.26
C HIS A 78 -17.11 10.93 3.36
N GLN A 79 -16.03 10.81 2.62
CA GLN A 79 -15.20 9.60 2.62
C GLN A 79 -14.15 9.69 3.73
N TYR A 80 -14.53 9.27 4.94
CA TYR A 80 -13.62 9.20 6.08
C TYR A 80 -13.03 7.80 6.24
N PHE A 81 -11.75 7.78 6.64
CA PHE A 81 -10.98 6.58 6.96
C PHE A 81 -10.26 6.76 8.29
N TYR A 82 -9.92 5.66 8.92
CA TYR A 82 -9.23 5.68 10.20
C TYR A 82 -8.03 4.74 10.19
N MET A 83 -6.93 5.18 10.82
CA MET A 83 -5.74 4.37 11.00
C MET A 83 -5.54 4.07 12.49
N PRO A 84 -5.72 2.81 12.92
CA PRO A 84 -5.67 2.45 14.34
C PRO A 84 -4.30 2.65 14.99
N TYR A 85 -3.21 2.53 14.22
CA TYR A 85 -1.84 2.62 14.75
C TYR A 85 -1.54 3.99 15.37
N ASN A 86 -1.90 5.06 14.67
CA ASN A 86 -1.61 6.44 15.10
C ASN A 86 -2.84 7.20 15.59
N ASN A 87 -4.02 6.56 15.59
CA ASN A 87 -5.31 7.15 15.94
C ASN A 87 -5.69 8.38 15.09
N ILE A 88 -5.24 8.43 13.82
CA ILE A 88 -5.50 9.54 12.91
C ILE A 88 -6.66 9.21 11.98
N TYR A 89 -7.50 10.22 11.75
CA TYR A 89 -8.55 10.18 10.73
C TYR A 89 -8.06 10.85 9.45
N TYR A 90 -8.52 10.32 8.33
CA TYR A 90 -8.27 10.83 6.98
C TYR A 90 -9.57 11.10 6.28
N GLU A 91 -9.64 12.19 5.54
CA GLU A 91 -10.73 12.53 4.62
C GLU A 91 -10.22 12.45 3.19
N TYR A 92 -11.00 11.82 2.31
CA TYR A 92 -10.73 11.79 0.88
C TYR A 92 -11.74 12.67 0.16
N ASP A 93 -11.27 13.67 -0.57
CA ASP A 93 -12.11 14.65 -1.28
C ASP A 93 -12.36 14.29 -2.77
N GLY A 94 -11.99 13.06 -3.19
CA GLY A 94 -12.03 12.60 -4.57
C GLY A 94 -10.75 12.93 -5.35
N LYS A 95 -9.80 13.66 -4.74
CA LYS A 95 -8.52 14.04 -5.35
C LYS A 95 -7.33 13.68 -4.49
N THR A 96 -7.38 13.99 -3.19
CA THR A 96 -6.28 13.80 -2.24
C THR A 96 -6.79 13.33 -0.89
N TYR A 97 -5.94 12.59 -0.18
CA TYR A 97 -6.17 12.17 1.20
C TYR A 97 -5.55 13.19 2.16
N LYS A 98 -6.36 13.71 3.09
CA LYS A 98 -5.94 14.72 4.05
C LYS A 98 -6.20 14.25 5.47
N ILE A 99 -5.30 14.62 6.38
CA ILE A 99 -5.53 14.41 7.81
C ILE A 99 -6.65 15.34 8.27
N ILE A 100 -7.60 14.81 9.01
CA ILE A 100 -8.69 15.56 9.64
C ILE A 100 -8.71 15.28 11.14
N LYS A 101 -9.09 16.28 11.93
CA LYS A 101 -9.25 16.13 13.37
C LYS A 101 -10.58 15.45 13.71
N ASP A 102 -10.57 14.68 14.79
CA ASP A 102 -11.78 14.03 15.32
C ASP A 102 -12.89 15.05 15.62
N ASP A 103 -12.53 16.18 16.22
CA ASP A 103 -13.47 17.26 16.53
C ASP A 103 -14.16 17.85 15.30
N ASP A 104 -13.45 17.95 14.17
CA ASP A 104 -14.00 18.48 12.92
C ASP A 104 -15.05 17.52 12.34
N ILE A 105 -14.79 16.20 12.43
CA ILE A 105 -15.77 15.16 12.03
C ILE A 105 -16.99 15.24 12.93
N HIS A 106 -16.78 15.33 14.26
CA HIS A 106 -17.86 15.44 15.22
C HIS A 106 -18.71 16.69 15.01
N HIS A 107 -18.06 17.84 14.80
CA HIS A 107 -18.77 19.10 14.54
C HIS A 107 -19.61 19.00 13.26
N ARG A 108 -19.02 18.55 12.15
CA ARG A 108 -19.70 18.40 10.86
C ARG A 108 -20.90 17.44 10.95
N LEU A 109 -20.72 16.31 11.65
CA LEU A 109 -21.77 15.33 11.86
C LEU A 109 -22.93 15.88 12.70
N LEU A 110 -22.59 16.55 13.82
CA LEU A 110 -23.61 17.07 14.73
C LEU A 110 -24.36 18.27 14.14
N SER A 111 -23.73 19.13 13.34
CA SER A 111 -24.40 20.22 12.62
C SER A 111 -25.37 19.65 11.57
N THR A 112 -24.94 18.69 10.76
CA THR A 112 -25.83 18.06 9.76
C THR A 112 -27.06 17.41 10.40
N ILE A 113 -26.90 16.67 11.52
CA ILE A 113 -28.07 16.10 12.26
C ILE A 113 -28.97 17.19 12.76
N THR A 114 -28.43 18.33 13.21
CA THR A 114 -29.22 19.43 13.73
C THR A 114 -30.00 20.16 12.64
N ASP A 115 -29.35 20.37 11.49
CA ASP A 115 -29.92 21.06 10.33
C ASP A 115 -31.08 20.24 9.71
N GLU A 116 -30.95 18.92 9.63
CA GLU A 116 -32.00 18.02 9.14
C GLU A 116 -33.17 17.86 10.15
N GLY A 117 -32.89 18.01 11.43
CA GLY A 117 -33.88 18.04 12.51
C GLY A 117 -34.54 16.70 12.90
N LYS A 118 -34.63 15.75 11.97
CA LYS A 118 -35.38 14.48 12.17
C LYS A 118 -34.76 13.56 13.22
N LEU A 119 -33.42 13.56 13.34
CA LEU A 119 -32.68 12.67 14.22
C LEU A 119 -32.21 13.31 15.53
N ILE A 120 -32.73 14.49 15.90
CA ILE A 120 -32.32 15.22 17.11
C ILE A 120 -32.38 14.32 18.34
N GLN A 121 -33.47 13.54 18.49
CA GLN A 121 -33.68 12.65 19.64
C GLN A 121 -32.64 11.50 19.70
N TRP A 122 -32.15 11.07 18.56
CA TRP A 122 -31.14 9.99 18.44
C TRP A 122 -29.75 10.51 18.12
N LYS A 123 -29.49 11.80 18.29
CA LYS A 123 -28.24 12.49 17.94
C LYS A 123 -26.99 11.74 18.45
N HIS A 124 -26.97 11.41 19.73
CA HIS A 124 -25.82 10.71 20.33
C HIS A 124 -25.66 9.29 19.80
N LYS A 125 -26.74 8.53 19.66
CA LYS A 125 -26.72 7.15 19.14
C LYS A 125 -26.26 7.12 17.69
N THR A 126 -26.75 8.03 16.86
CA THR A 126 -26.37 8.18 15.46
C THR A 126 -24.91 8.55 15.33
N LYS A 127 -24.44 9.54 16.12
CA LYS A 127 -23.01 9.92 16.18
C LYS A 127 -22.12 8.72 16.50
N GLN A 128 -22.40 8.00 17.58
CA GLN A 128 -21.58 6.85 17.99
C GLN A 128 -21.51 5.78 16.91
N ASN A 129 -22.63 5.48 16.25
CA ASN A 129 -22.67 4.49 15.19
C ASN A 129 -21.83 4.92 13.96
N ILE A 130 -21.92 6.20 13.55
CA ILE A 130 -21.15 6.71 12.41
C ILE A 130 -19.65 6.69 12.72
N ILE A 131 -19.24 7.17 13.89
CA ILE A 131 -17.82 7.13 14.30
C ILE A 131 -17.30 5.68 14.36
N LYS A 132 -18.12 4.74 14.87
CA LYS A 132 -17.77 3.32 14.85
C LYS A 132 -17.53 2.84 13.41
N ASN A 133 -18.45 3.13 12.49
CA ASN A 133 -18.31 2.72 11.09
C ASN A 133 -17.09 3.37 10.40
N ILE A 134 -16.77 4.64 10.74
CA ILE A 134 -15.55 5.28 10.24
C ILE A 134 -14.30 4.54 10.75
N LYS A 135 -14.28 4.15 12.04
CA LYS A 135 -13.15 3.40 12.61
C LYS A 135 -12.95 2.01 12.00
N GLU A 136 -13.98 1.42 11.43
CA GLU A 136 -13.93 0.14 10.70
C GLU A 136 -13.42 0.31 9.25
N ARG A 137 -13.36 1.53 8.72
CA ARG A 137 -12.89 1.83 7.36
C ARG A 137 -11.39 2.05 7.37
N SER A 138 -10.63 1.04 6.95
CA SER A 138 -9.18 1.17 6.77
C SER A 138 -8.83 2.10 5.62
N LEU A 139 -7.84 2.98 5.82
CA LEU A 139 -7.32 3.87 4.79
C LEU A 139 -6.85 3.10 3.53
N PHE A 140 -6.16 1.98 3.71
CA PHE A 140 -5.61 1.19 2.61
C PHE A 140 -6.60 0.26 1.89
N LYS A 141 -7.86 0.22 2.35
CA LYS A 141 -8.97 -0.39 1.62
C LYS A 141 -9.79 0.63 0.83
N SER A 142 -9.34 1.89 0.81
CA SER A 142 -9.95 2.92 -0.02
C SER A 142 -9.68 2.67 -1.50
N THR A 143 -10.59 3.12 -2.35
CA THR A 143 -10.40 3.08 -3.82
C THR A 143 -10.11 4.49 -4.30
N PRO A 144 -8.85 4.82 -4.64
CA PRO A 144 -8.51 6.13 -5.17
C PRO A 144 -9.17 6.39 -6.53
N GLU A 145 -9.62 7.61 -6.75
CA GLU A 145 -10.15 8.05 -8.04
C GLU A 145 -9.05 8.17 -9.10
N THR A 146 -9.46 8.15 -10.37
CA THR A 146 -8.54 8.21 -11.51
C THR A 146 -7.60 9.42 -11.43
N TYR A 147 -8.09 10.57 -10.94
CA TYR A 147 -7.26 11.77 -10.78
C TYR A 147 -6.09 11.54 -9.82
N THR A 148 -6.36 10.99 -8.64
CA THR A 148 -5.33 10.66 -7.63
C THR A 148 -4.29 9.69 -8.18
N ILE A 149 -4.77 8.63 -8.86
CA ILE A 149 -3.89 7.64 -9.49
C ILE A 149 -2.98 8.30 -10.54
N GLN A 150 -3.53 9.14 -11.42
CA GLN A 150 -2.74 9.79 -12.47
C GLN A 150 -1.75 10.82 -11.90
N ASN A 151 -2.10 11.53 -10.83
CA ASN A 151 -1.21 12.46 -10.14
C ASN A 151 0.02 11.71 -9.55
N VAL A 152 -0.20 10.59 -8.86
CA VAL A 152 0.88 9.75 -8.32
C VAL A 152 1.73 9.16 -9.45
N LEU A 153 1.12 8.63 -10.50
CA LEU A 153 1.85 8.11 -11.66
C LEU A 153 2.64 9.20 -12.38
N GLY A 154 2.10 10.41 -12.52
CA GLY A 154 2.78 11.56 -13.11
C GLY A 154 4.06 11.92 -12.35
N PHE A 155 4.01 11.93 -11.02
CA PHE A 155 5.20 12.10 -10.19
C PHE A 155 6.22 10.97 -10.43
N LEU A 156 5.79 9.71 -10.42
CA LEU A 156 6.68 8.58 -10.59
C LEU A 156 7.27 8.47 -12.01
N GLN A 157 6.65 9.03 -13.03
CA GLN A 157 7.21 9.11 -14.38
C GLN A 157 8.47 9.98 -14.46
N THR A 158 8.72 10.86 -13.50
CA THR A 158 10.00 11.57 -13.38
C THR A 158 11.14 10.63 -12.96
N VAL A 159 10.81 9.51 -12.34
CA VAL A 159 11.76 8.51 -11.79
C VAL A 159 11.83 7.26 -12.67
N PHE A 160 10.73 6.79 -13.20
CA PHE A 160 10.63 5.56 -13.98
C PHE A 160 10.43 5.85 -15.47
N GLN A 161 10.98 5.02 -16.34
CA GLN A 161 10.91 5.21 -17.80
C GLN A 161 9.49 5.06 -18.33
N THR A 162 8.76 4.08 -17.81
CA THR A 162 7.41 3.77 -18.29
C THR A 162 6.39 3.82 -17.16
N LYS A 163 5.10 3.98 -17.54
CA LYS A 163 4.00 3.84 -16.57
C LYS A 163 3.91 2.42 -16.00
N THR A 164 4.36 1.43 -16.75
CA THR A 164 4.35 0.02 -16.35
C THR A 164 5.36 -0.21 -15.23
N ASP A 165 6.57 0.37 -15.33
CA ASP A 165 7.57 0.35 -14.25
C ASP A 165 7.06 1.04 -12.98
N ALA A 166 6.44 2.21 -13.14
CA ALA A 166 5.87 2.95 -12.01
C ALA A 166 4.75 2.17 -11.31
N LYS A 167 3.87 1.50 -12.06
CA LYS A 167 2.82 0.63 -11.51
C LYS A 167 3.41 -0.60 -10.80
N TYR A 168 4.45 -1.20 -11.39
CA TYR A 168 5.16 -2.29 -10.74
C TYR A 168 5.74 -1.85 -9.40
N PHE A 169 6.45 -0.72 -9.38
CA PHE A 169 7.01 -0.14 -8.16
C PHE A 169 5.93 0.12 -7.10
N LEU A 170 4.81 0.74 -7.49
CA LEU A 170 3.68 0.95 -6.58
C LEU A 170 3.12 -0.36 -6.04
N THR A 171 3.00 -1.39 -6.88
CA THR A 171 2.51 -2.71 -6.43
C THR A 171 3.47 -3.30 -5.39
N VAL A 172 4.79 -3.19 -5.59
CA VAL A 172 5.80 -3.62 -4.62
C VAL A 172 5.68 -2.86 -3.30
N ILE A 173 5.57 -1.52 -3.34
CA ILE A 173 5.38 -0.71 -2.13
C ILE A 173 4.10 -1.14 -1.40
N GLY A 174 3.01 -1.38 -2.13
CA GLY A 174 1.75 -1.87 -1.58
C GLY A 174 1.86 -3.25 -0.94
N ASP A 175 2.58 -4.18 -1.56
CA ASP A 175 2.85 -5.50 -1.01
C ASP A 175 3.62 -5.42 0.32
N CYS A 176 4.66 -4.57 0.38
CA CYS A 176 5.42 -4.34 1.61
C CYS A 176 4.55 -3.68 2.70
N LEU A 177 3.73 -2.69 2.32
CA LEU A 177 2.84 -1.96 3.22
C LEU A 177 1.76 -2.86 3.84
N LEU A 178 1.16 -3.72 3.02
CA LEU A 178 0.10 -4.66 3.42
C LEU A 178 0.65 -5.95 4.03
N LYS A 179 1.97 -6.08 4.17
CA LYS A 179 2.65 -7.29 4.69
C LYS A 179 2.17 -8.57 3.99
N LYS A 180 1.93 -8.50 2.70
CA LYS A 180 1.67 -9.70 1.92
C LYS A 180 2.92 -10.57 1.97
N ASN A 181 2.77 -11.84 2.37
CA ASN A 181 3.87 -12.79 2.46
C ASN A 181 4.48 -12.98 1.07
N ILE A 182 5.45 -12.14 0.78
CA ILE A 182 6.29 -12.24 -0.39
C ILE A 182 7.51 -13.01 0.11
N ASP A 183 7.49 -14.32 -0.03
CA ASP A 183 8.49 -15.24 0.48
C ASP A 183 9.91 -14.75 0.21
N ASN A 184 10.47 -13.99 1.15
CA ASN A 184 11.84 -13.48 1.12
C ASN A 184 12.30 -12.78 -0.18
N LEU A 185 11.38 -12.24 -0.99
CA LEU A 185 11.74 -11.50 -2.19
C LEU A 185 12.58 -10.27 -1.83
N MET A 186 13.70 -10.10 -2.54
CA MET A 186 14.62 -8.99 -2.38
C MET A 186 14.55 -8.07 -3.60
N TYR A 187 14.17 -6.82 -3.38
CA TYR A 187 14.12 -5.82 -4.43
C TYR A 187 15.47 -5.13 -4.55
N PHE A 188 16.16 -5.45 -5.65
CA PHE A 188 17.48 -4.89 -5.93
C PHE A 188 17.32 -3.54 -6.62
N VAL A 189 17.78 -2.50 -5.94
CA VAL A 189 17.57 -1.12 -6.36
C VAL A 189 18.88 -0.33 -6.42
N SER A 190 18.91 0.70 -7.27
CA SER A 190 20.00 1.66 -7.25
C SER A 190 20.01 2.48 -5.94
N PRO A 191 21.14 3.08 -5.54
CA PRO A 191 21.19 3.96 -4.38
C PRO A 191 20.18 5.13 -4.45
N THR A 192 19.87 5.60 -5.65
CA THR A 192 18.89 6.68 -5.88
C THR A 192 17.47 6.21 -5.56
N ILE A 193 17.05 5.03 -6.06
CA ILE A 193 15.75 4.45 -5.70
C ILE A 193 15.69 4.18 -4.19
N LYS A 194 16.79 3.67 -3.59
CA LYS A 194 16.81 3.42 -2.15
C LYS A 194 16.53 4.68 -1.34
N LYS A 195 17.06 5.83 -1.76
CA LYS A 195 16.74 7.12 -1.12
C LYS A 195 15.26 7.50 -1.25
N LEU A 196 14.66 7.29 -2.44
CA LEU A 196 13.23 7.51 -2.66
C LEU A 196 12.40 6.59 -1.75
N VAL A 197 12.73 5.30 -1.70
CA VAL A 197 12.01 4.34 -0.84
C VAL A 197 12.14 4.72 0.63
N LEU A 198 13.31 5.21 1.10
CA LEU A 198 13.49 5.71 2.47
C LEU A 198 12.55 6.89 2.79
N MET A 199 12.35 7.81 1.85
CA MET A 199 11.41 8.92 2.04
C MET A 199 9.95 8.42 2.11
N ILE A 200 9.58 7.48 1.24
CA ILE A 200 8.24 6.83 1.28
C ILE A 200 8.09 6.02 2.58
N ASP A 201 9.12 5.30 3.00
CA ASP A 201 9.15 4.52 4.24
C ASP A 201 8.87 5.40 5.48
N SER A 202 9.44 6.60 5.53
CA SER A 202 9.19 7.52 6.65
C SER A 202 7.70 7.87 6.78
N ILE A 203 7.01 8.08 5.66
CA ILE A 203 5.56 8.35 5.63
C ILE A 203 4.78 7.07 6.01
N GLY A 204 5.17 5.95 5.42
CA GLY A 204 4.58 4.63 5.71
C GLY A 204 4.71 4.25 7.17
N TYR A 205 5.87 4.47 7.76
CA TYR A 205 6.13 4.17 9.18
C TYR A 205 5.29 5.04 10.12
N ILE A 206 5.21 6.35 9.86
CA ILE A 206 4.35 7.27 10.65
C ILE A 206 2.87 6.84 10.54
N THR A 207 2.45 6.34 9.39
CA THR A 207 1.06 5.96 9.15
C THR A 207 0.71 4.60 9.74
N THR A 208 1.60 3.60 9.60
CA THR A 208 1.30 2.18 9.90
C THR A 208 2.10 1.57 11.04
N GLY A 209 3.20 2.22 11.44
CA GLY A 209 4.20 1.64 12.35
C GLY A 209 5.07 0.54 11.72
N ASN A 210 4.96 0.30 10.43
CA ASN A 210 5.72 -0.75 9.75
C ASN A 210 6.67 -0.13 8.73
N SER A 211 7.92 -0.62 8.72
CA SER A 211 8.87 -0.27 7.68
C SER A 211 8.64 -1.11 6.42
N ILE A 212 8.70 -0.44 5.27
CA ILE A 212 8.67 -1.06 3.94
C ILE A 212 10.07 -1.37 3.41
N MET A 213 11.12 -0.94 4.12
CA MET A 213 12.52 -1.00 3.66
C MET A 213 13.15 -2.39 3.72
N ASN A 214 12.60 -3.31 4.49
CA ASN A 214 13.26 -4.56 4.86
C ASN A 214 13.69 -5.41 3.65
N ASN A 215 12.98 -5.31 2.54
CA ASN A 215 13.23 -6.11 1.34
C ASN A 215 14.02 -5.34 0.25
N PHE A 216 14.42 -4.07 0.50
CA PHE A 216 15.14 -3.27 -0.49
C PHE A 216 16.65 -3.27 -0.24
N ILE A 217 17.40 -3.78 -1.21
CA ILE A 217 18.86 -3.93 -1.13
C ILE A 217 19.55 -3.24 -2.31
N THR A 218 20.82 -2.88 -2.11
CA THR A 218 21.66 -2.24 -3.14
C THR A 218 22.89 -3.07 -3.50
N LYS A 219 23.11 -4.20 -2.83
CA LYS A 219 24.23 -5.10 -3.04
C LYS A 219 23.76 -6.54 -2.98
N TYR A 220 24.39 -7.37 -3.79
CA TYR A 220 24.23 -8.82 -3.72
C TYR A 220 24.77 -9.35 -2.38
N HIS A 221 24.13 -10.38 -1.86
CA HIS A 221 24.57 -11.08 -0.67
C HIS A 221 24.51 -12.58 -0.91
N ASP A 222 25.62 -13.29 -0.64
CA ASP A 222 25.77 -14.71 -0.93
C ASP A 222 24.79 -15.63 -0.19
N SER A 223 24.23 -15.14 0.92
CA SER A 223 23.21 -15.90 1.68
C SER A 223 21.85 -15.93 1.00
N HIS A 224 21.61 -15.14 -0.04
CA HIS A 224 20.32 -15.07 -0.72
C HIS A 224 20.39 -15.79 -2.06
N ASN A 225 19.36 -16.57 -2.38
CA ASN A 225 19.22 -17.17 -3.70
C ASN A 225 18.88 -16.09 -4.74
N LEU A 226 19.57 -16.08 -5.87
CA LEU A 226 19.33 -15.14 -6.99
C LEU A 226 17.90 -15.17 -7.51
N SER A 227 17.22 -16.32 -7.45
CA SER A 227 15.80 -16.44 -7.85
C SER A 227 14.85 -15.54 -7.05
N LEU A 228 15.27 -15.10 -5.85
CA LEU A 228 14.51 -14.22 -4.98
C LEU A 228 14.71 -12.73 -5.31
N TYR A 229 15.69 -12.39 -6.16
CA TYR A 229 15.97 -11.00 -6.51
C TYR A 229 15.03 -10.49 -7.60
N ARG A 230 14.57 -9.27 -7.44
CA ARG A 230 13.78 -8.51 -8.42
C ARG A 230 14.48 -7.17 -8.67
N LEU A 231 14.91 -6.93 -9.90
CA LEU A 231 15.62 -5.71 -10.28
C LEU A 231 14.63 -4.58 -10.57
N MET A 232 14.90 -3.39 -10.03
CA MET A 232 14.16 -2.18 -10.37
C MET A 232 15.05 -1.19 -11.08
N LYS A 233 14.71 -0.84 -12.32
CA LYS A 233 15.39 0.18 -13.12
C LYS A 233 14.78 1.56 -12.92
N ILE A 234 15.62 2.58 -13.06
CA ILE A 234 15.22 3.99 -13.07
C ILE A 234 15.59 4.64 -14.40
N ASN A 235 15.00 5.79 -14.65
CA ASN A 235 15.43 6.69 -15.70
C ASN A 235 16.80 7.29 -15.31
N GLU A 236 17.81 7.22 -16.17
CA GLU A 236 19.17 7.73 -15.92
C GLU A 236 19.21 9.24 -15.64
N SER A 237 18.25 10.00 -16.16
CA SER A 237 18.11 11.45 -15.93
C SER A 237 17.74 11.81 -14.47
N VAL A 238 17.36 10.86 -13.64
CA VAL A 238 16.92 11.08 -12.24
C VAL A 238 18.06 11.52 -11.32
N ASN A 239 19.31 11.34 -11.70
CA ASN A 239 20.45 11.82 -10.91
C ASN A 239 20.44 13.35 -10.69
N THR A 240 19.60 14.09 -11.41
CA THR A 240 19.43 15.55 -11.32
C THR A 240 18.27 16.02 -10.41
N LEU A 241 17.39 15.10 -9.97
CA LEU A 241 16.29 15.48 -9.07
C LEU A 241 16.85 15.82 -7.68
N SER A 242 16.70 17.08 -7.27
CA SER A 242 17.14 17.48 -5.94
C SER A 242 16.30 16.77 -4.89
N HIS A 243 16.97 16.29 -3.84
CA HIS A 243 16.35 15.60 -2.71
C HIS A 243 15.23 16.45 -2.06
N GLU A 244 15.40 17.77 -2.04
CA GLU A 244 14.44 18.71 -1.46
C GLU A 244 13.13 18.76 -2.26
N ILE A 245 13.21 18.82 -3.59
CA ILE A 245 12.01 18.82 -4.46
C ILE A 245 11.23 17.53 -4.28
N VAL A 246 11.90 16.38 -4.28
CA VAL A 246 11.24 15.08 -4.08
C VAL A 246 10.56 15.01 -2.72
N LYS A 247 11.22 15.50 -1.67
CA LYS A 247 10.68 15.55 -0.31
C LYS A 247 9.44 16.44 -0.23
N ASP A 248 9.49 17.62 -0.83
CA ASP A 248 8.36 18.56 -0.82
C ASP A 248 7.13 17.99 -1.57
N VAL A 249 7.36 17.33 -2.70
CA VAL A 249 6.27 16.64 -3.41
C VAL A 249 5.71 15.51 -2.58
N LEU A 250 6.55 14.67 -1.98
CA LEU A 250 6.11 13.55 -1.14
C LEU A 250 5.36 14.02 0.12
N ASN A 251 5.70 15.16 0.70
CA ASN A 251 4.94 15.74 1.81
C ASN A 251 3.48 16.04 1.42
N ASN A 252 3.23 16.35 0.16
CA ASN A 252 1.89 16.65 -0.34
C ASN A 252 1.11 15.41 -0.81
N ILE A 253 1.79 14.49 -1.53
CA ILE A 253 1.14 13.32 -2.16
C ILE A 253 1.50 11.99 -1.50
N GLY A 254 2.24 11.99 -0.41
CA GLY A 254 2.76 10.75 0.18
C GLY A 254 1.66 9.80 0.65
N ILE A 255 0.60 10.31 1.26
CA ILE A 255 -0.56 9.49 1.65
C ILE A 255 -1.28 8.96 0.40
N ASP A 256 -1.47 9.81 -0.62
CA ASP A 256 -2.06 9.40 -1.90
C ASP A 256 -1.25 8.27 -2.53
N LEU A 257 0.09 8.38 -2.53
CA LEU A 257 1.00 7.36 -3.03
C LEU A 257 0.82 6.02 -2.28
N LEU A 258 0.74 6.05 -0.95
CA LEU A 258 0.53 4.84 -0.15
C LEU A 258 -0.84 4.21 -0.43
N CYS A 259 -1.90 5.01 -0.57
CA CYS A 259 -3.24 4.52 -0.90
C CYS A 259 -3.30 3.92 -2.31
N VAL A 260 -2.65 4.56 -3.30
CA VAL A 260 -2.55 4.04 -4.66
C VAL A 260 -1.69 2.77 -4.70
N ALA A 261 -0.62 2.70 -3.93
CA ALA A 261 0.21 1.50 -3.80
C ALA A 261 -0.59 0.32 -3.23
N ALA A 262 -1.31 0.54 -2.14
CA ALA A 262 -2.20 -0.47 -1.55
C ALA A 262 -3.28 -0.92 -2.54
N HIS A 263 -3.90 0.03 -3.25
CA HIS A 263 -4.90 -0.26 -4.28
C HIS A 263 -4.34 -1.16 -5.39
N TYR A 264 -3.15 -0.87 -5.94
CA TYR A 264 -2.55 -1.72 -6.98
C TYR A 264 -2.16 -3.10 -6.44
N SER A 265 -1.62 -3.19 -5.24
CA SER A 265 -1.33 -4.48 -4.60
C SER A 265 -2.58 -5.32 -4.41
N GLU A 266 -3.70 -4.72 -3.98
CA GLU A 266 -4.99 -5.43 -3.86
C GLU A 266 -5.54 -5.84 -5.23
N GLN A 267 -5.50 -4.94 -6.23
CA GLN A 267 -6.02 -5.17 -7.58
C GLN A 267 -5.32 -6.32 -8.30
N TYR A 268 -4.01 -6.44 -8.15
CA TYR A 268 -3.21 -7.45 -8.86
C TYR A 268 -2.86 -8.66 -8.00
N GLY A 269 -3.21 -8.63 -6.71
CA GLY A 269 -2.88 -9.66 -5.74
C GLY A 269 -1.47 -9.48 -5.15
N ASN A 270 -0.45 -9.41 -6.00
CA ASN A 270 0.94 -9.08 -5.64
C ASN A 270 1.75 -8.63 -6.86
N SER A 271 2.99 -8.17 -6.62
CA SER A 271 3.91 -7.65 -7.65
C SER A 271 4.34 -8.70 -8.69
N ASP A 272 4.58 -9.94 -8.28
CA ASP A 272 4.94 -11.02 -9.20
C ASP A 272 3.75 -11.41 -10.10
N ASN A 273 2.53 -11.37 -9.58
CA ASN A 273 1.33 -11.60 -10.37
C ASN A 273 1.07 -10.46 -11.37
N TYR A 274 1.36 -9.22 -10.98
CA TYR A 274 1.36 -8.09 -11.90
C TYR A 274 2.30 -8.32 -13.08
N LEU A 275 3.55 -8.75 -12.81
CA LEU A 275 4.53 -9.06 -13.85
C LEU A 275 4.02 -10.14 -14.82
N LYS A 276 3.39 -11.18 -14.30
CA LYS A 276 2.89 -12.30 -15.12
C LYS A 276 1.71 -11.91 -16.02
N THR A 277 0.84 -11.04 -15.52
CA THR A 277 -0.50 -10.82 -16.16
C THR A 277 -0.63 -9.48 -16.88
N LYS A 278 0.12 -8.45 -16.52
CA LYS A 278 -0.10 -7.07 -16.98
C LYS A 278 1.18 -6.35 -17.45
N ALA A 279 2.35 -6.77 -17.00
CA ALA A 279 3.58 -6.11 -17.38
C ALA A 279 3.99 -6.45 -18.82
N GLU A 280 4.58 -5.48 -19.52
CA GLU A 280 5.21 -5.67 -20.81
C GLU A 280 6.44 -6.58 -20.67
N ASN A 281 6.78 -7.34 -21.73
CA ASN A 281 7.92 -8.25 -21.69
C ASN A 281 9.22 -7.53 -21.33
N SER A 282 9.43 -6.31 -21.82
CA SER A 282 10.62 -5.50 -21.50
C SER A 282 10.81 -5.25 -20.00
N VAL A 283 9.70 -4.99 -19.28
CA VAL A 283 9.71 -4.81 -17.82
C VAL A 283 9.94 -6.14 -17.13
N LYS A 284 9.27 -7.19 -17.59
CA LYS A 284 9.39 -8.54 -17.03
C LYS A 284 10.83 -9.06 -17.13
N ASP A 285 11.44 -9.00 -18.32
CA ASP A 285 12.83 -9.45 -18.58
C ASP A 285 13.83 -8.66 -17.72
N CYS A 286 13.57 -7.35 -17.55
CA CYS A 286 14.39 -6.53 -16.69
C CYS A 286 14.26 -6.92 -15.22
N VAL A 287 13.06 -7.04 -14.69
CA VAL A 287 12.82 -7.34 -13.27
C VAL A 287 13.33 -8.73 -12.91
N LEU A 288 13.16 -9.70 -13.79
CA LEU A 288 13.59 -11.09 -13.60
C LEU A 288 15.05 -11.35 -14.03
N TYR A 289 15.81 -10.33 -14.40
CA TYR A 289 17.16 -10.47 -14.92
C TYR A 289 18.05 -11.39 -14.08
N PHE A 290 18.03 -11.26 -12.75
CA PHE A 290 18.82 -12.10 -11.85
C PHE A 290 18.26 -13.52 -11.65
N VAL A 291 17.01 -13.76 -12.04
CA VAL A 291 16.43 -15.11 -12.06
C VAL A 291 17.00 -15.92 -13.23
N GLU A 292 17.25 -15.24 -14.35
CA GLU A 292 17.73 -15.85 -15.59
C GLU A 292 19.27 -15.85 -15.71
N HIS A 293 19.95 -14.90 -15.05
CA HIS A 293 21.40 -14.69 -15.17
C HIS A 293 22.09 -14.79 -13.81
N SER A 294 22.84 -15.85 -13.60
CA SER A 294 23.70 -15.99 -12.40
C SER A 294 24.82 -14.94 -12.41
N LEU A 295 25.32 -14.58 -11.21
CA LEU A 295 26.47 -13.67 -11.07
C LEU A 295 27.67 -14.16 -11.86
N GLU A 296 27.89 -15.46 -11.85
CA GLU A 296 29.01 -16.09 -12.58
C GLU A 296 28.90 -15.93 -14.11
N ASN A 297 27.66 -16.06 -14.63
CA ASN A 297 27.40 -15.82 -16.07
C ASN A 297 27.61 -14.35 -16.43
N ILE A 298 27.20 -13.41 -15.57
CA ILE A 298 27.40 -11.97 -15.79
C ILE A 298 28.90 -11.64 -15.83
N ILE A 299 29.69 -12.20 -14.90
CA ILE A 299 31.15 -12.01 -14.86
C ILE A 299 31.82 -12.68 -16.08
N THR A 300 31.39 -13.86 -16.49
CA THR A 300 31.89 -14.53 -17.67
C THR A 300 31.64 -13.72 -18.95
N ASN A 301 30.42 -13.17 -19.08
CA ASN A 301 30.09 -12.26 -20.19
C ASN A 301 30.91 -10.96 -20.14
N PHE A 302 31.16 -10.41 -18.95
CA PHE A 302 32.06 -9.28 -18.79
C PHE A 302 33.45 -9.57 -19.31
N ILE A 303 34.04 -10.70 -18.90
CA ILE A 303 35.39 -11.11 -19.35
C ILE A 303 35.40 -11.25 -20.87
N SER A 304 34.43 -11.97 -21.45
CA SER A 304 34.40 -12.23 -22.90
C SER A 304 34.22 -10.97 -23.75
N GLN A 305 33.48 -9.98 -23.27
CA GLN A 305 33.16 -8.76 -24.02
C GLN A 305 34.18 -7.64 -23.83
N CYS A 306 34.73 -7.53 -22.61
CA CYS A 306 35.56 -6.38 -22.23
C CYS A 306 37.05 -6.68 -22.11
N ILE A 307 37.44 -7.93 -21.93
CA ILE A 307 38.82 -8.31 -21.70
C ILE A 307 39.32 -9.13 -22.88
N LYS A 308 40.51 -8.81 -23.37
CA LYS A 308 41.20 -9.56 -24.43
C LYS A 308 42.51 -10.10 -23.91
N PRO A 309 42.80 -11.41 -24.07
CA PRO A 309 44.10 -11.97 -23.80
C PRO A 309 45.12 -11.44 -24.80
N VAL A 310 46.34 -11.20 -24.37
CA VAL A 310 47.44 -10.69 -25.19
C VAL A 310 48.71 -11.43 -24.82
N SER A 311 49.54 -11.76 -25.82
CA SER A 311 50.81 -12.45 -25.61
C SER A 311 51.96 -11.54 -25.10
N SER A 312 51.73 -10.23 -24.97
CA SER A 312 52.68 -9.24 -24.46
C SER A 312 52.54 -9.06 -22.94
N ASP A 313 53.59 -8.53 -22.31
CA ASP A 313 53.60 -8.16 -20.86
C ASP A 313 52.64 -6.99 -20.54
N SER A 314 51.39 -7.12 -20.94
CA SER A 314 50.37 -6.13 -20.70
C SER A 314 49.62 -6.45 -19.41
N ASN A 315 49.56 -5.45 -18.52
CA ASN A 315 48.96 -5.61 -17.18
C ASN A 315 47.82 -4.61 -16.98
N VAL A 316 46.74 -5.10 -16.38
CA VAL A 316 45.60 -4.27 -15.98
C VAL A 316 45.51 -4.22 -14.46
N THR A 317 45.71 -3.04 -13.88
CA THR A 317 45.60 -2.86 -12.43
C THR A 317 44.17 -3.11 -11.95
N TRP A 318 44.00 -3.49 -10.67
CA TRP A 318 42.68 -3.65 -10.05
C TRP A 318 41.81 -2.39 -10.21
N LYS A 319 42.39 -1.20 -10.08
CA LYS A 319 41.67 0.07 -10.25
C LYS A 319 41.07 0.20 -11.66
N ASN A 320 41.82 -0.13 -12.67
CA ASN A 320 41.38 -0.11 -14.06
C ASN A 320 40.35 -1.23 -14.34
N MET A 321 40.55 -2.43 -13.82
CA MET A 321 39.60 -3.54 -13.94
C MET A 321 38.24 -3.17 -13.33
N HIS A 322 38.24 -2.57 -12.14
CA HIS A 322 37.04 -2.12 -11.50
C HIS A 322 36.33 -0.96 -12.25
N TYR A 323 37.10 -0.10 -12.92
CA TYR A 323 36.57 0.92 -13.82
C TYR A 323 35.87 0.30 -15.03
N ILE A 324 36.52 -0.66 -15.71
CA ILE A 324 35.94 -1.37 -16.86
C ILE A 324 34.68 -2.12 -16.46
N TRP A 325 34.70 -2.77 -15.29
CA TRP A 325 33.48 -3.42 -14.73
C TRP A 325 32.31 -2.45 -14.57
N LYS A 326 32.55 -1.25 -14.04
CA LYS A 326 31.52 -0.22 -13.93
C LYS A 326 30.97 0.22 -15.29
N LEU A 327 31.85 0.41 -16.28
CA LEU A 327 31.44 0.74 -17.65
C LEU A 327 30.59 -0.36 -18.26
N TYR A 328 30.99 -1.63 -18.09
CA TYR A 328 30.21 -2.78 -18.54
C TYR A 328 28.82 -2.80 -17.91
N LEU A 329 28.71 -2.65 -16.58
CA LEU A 329 27.42 -2.61 -15.92
C LEU A 329 26.54 -1.44 -16.40
N THR A 330 27.15 -0.28 -16.65
CA THR A 330 26.44 0.87 -17.23
C THR A 330 25.92 0.54 -18.63
N SER A 331 26.73 -0.12 -19.47
CA SER A 331 26.33 -0.47 -20.84
C SER A 331 25.15 -1.45 -20.91
N ILE A 332 25.04 -2.34 -19.93
CA ILE A 332 23.89 -3.26 -19.80
C ILE A 332 22.79 -2.71 -18.87
N ASN A 333 22.98 -1.46 -18.38
CA ASN A 333 22.06 -0.76 -17.49
C ASN A 333 21.67 -1.56 -16.23
N ILE A 334 22.69 -2.13 -15.55
CA ILE A 334 22.52 -2.86 -14.29
C ILE A 334 23.31 -2.16 -13.19
N PRO A 335 22.71 -1.95 -12.00
CA PRO A 335 23.43 -1.38 -10.88
C PRO A 335 24.54 -2.31 -10.39
N ASN A 336 25.60 -1.74 -9.81
CA ASN A 336 26.71 -2.54 -9.27
C ASN A 336 26.23 -3.45 -8.13
N MET A 337 26.16 -4.75 -8.41
CA MET A 337 25.58 -5.78 -7.54
C MET A 337 26.59 -6.42 -6.58
N THR A 338 27.91 -6.28 -6.82
CA THR A 338 28.95 -6.96 -6.04
C THR A 338 29.79 -6.03 -5.20
N TYR A 339 30.31 -6.53 -4.10
CA TYR A 339 31.37 -5.85 -3.35
C TYR A 339 32.70 -5.93 -4.15
N SER A 340 33.52 -4.89 -4.01
CA SER A 340 34.78 -4.78 -4.70
C SER A 340 35.73 -5.96 -4.40
N THR A 341 35.78 -6.38 -3.14
CA THR A 341 36.60 -7.54 -2.70
C THR A 341 36.12 -8.86 -3.29
N GLN A 342 34.81 -9.09 -3.29
CA GLN A 342 34.19 -10.29 -3.86
C GLN A 342 34.43 -10.38 -5.37
N LEU A 343 34.23 -9.28 -6.09
CA LEU A 343 34.52 -9.22 -7.53
C LEU A 343 36.00 -9.54 -7.81
N GLN A 344 36.92 -8.96 -7.02
CA GLN A 344 38.35 -9.22 -7.16
C GLN A 344 38.67 -10.69 -6.96
N THR A 345 38.12 -11.35 -5.94
CA THR A 345 38.31 -12.78 -5.68
C THR A 345 37.79 -13.64 -6.82
N ILE A 346 36.62 -13.36 -7.37
CA ILE A 346 36.04 -14.12 -8.49
C ILE A 346 36.87 -13.94 -9.76
N LEU A 347 37.30 -12.71 -10.06
CA LEU A 347 38.17 -12.45 -11.23
C LEU A 347 39.54 -13.07 -11.09
N ALA A 348 40.16 -13.07 -9.90
CA ALA A 348 41.40 -13.73 -9.60
C ALA A 348 41.35 -15.25 -9.82
N GLY A 349 40.18 -15.86 -9.58
CA GLY A 349 39.96 -17.28 -9.91
C GLY A 349 39.80 -17.59 -11.39
N LYS A 350 39.58 -16.58 -12.24
CA LYS A 350 39.33 -16.75 -13.69
C LYS A 350 40.44 -16.19 -14.59
N LEU A 351 41.26 -15.27 -14.08
CA LEU A 351 42.31 -14.56 -14.83
C LEU A 351 43.63 -14.68 -14.10
N GLU A 352 44.72 -14.74 -14.88
CA GLU A 352 46.08 -14.70 -14.34
C GLU A 352 46.36 -13.37 -13.67
N HIS A 353 47.01 -13.40 -12.50
CA HIS A 353 47.23 -12.19 -11.71
C HIS A 353 48.56 -12.28 -10.94
N THR A 354 49.09 -11.10 -10.61
CA THR A 354 50.28 -10.93 -9.75
C THR A 354 49.98 -9.89 -8.67
N PHE A 355 50.66 -10.02 -7.55
CA PHE A 355 50.62 -9.04 -6.47
C PHE A 355 52.04 -8.53 -6.20
N GLU A 356 52.35 -7.37 -6.72
CA GLU A 356 53.66 -6.74 -6.61
C GLU A 356 53.53 -5.32 -6.08
N ASN A 357 54.45 -4.93 -5.20
CA ASN A 357 54.50 -3.58 -4.63
C ASN A 357 53.17 -3.08 -4.05
N SER A 358 52.41 -3.97 -3.42
CA SER A 358 51.07 -3.67 -2.88
C SER A 358 50.00 -3.34 -3.95
N VAL A 359 50.31 -3.60 -5.23
CA VAL A 359 49.37 -3.42 -6.33
C VAL A 359 48.96 -4.79 -6.89
N PHE A 360 47.62 -4.97 -6.99
CA PHE A 360 47.05 -6.17 -7.60
C PHE A 360 46.89 -5.94 -9.12
N ASN A 361 47.53 -6.75 -9.93
CA ASN A 361 47.54 -6.65 -11.39
C ASN A 361 47.05 -7.96 -12.00
N PHE A 362 46.22 -7.84 -13.04
CA PHE A 362 45.88 -8.94 -13.93
C PHE A 362 46.88 -8.91 -15.12
N THR A 363 47.50 -10.05 -15.43
CA THR A 363 48.58 -10.18 -16.40
C THR A 363 48.07 -10.74 -17.72
N HIS A 364 48.79 -10.49 -18.80
CA HIS A 364 48.53 -10.99 -20.16
C HIS A 364 47.15 -10.63 -20.70
N ILE A 365 46.61 -9.51 -20.27
CA ILE A 365 45.28 -9.01 -20.70
C ILE A 365 45.32 -7.53 -21.04
N THR A 366 44.40 -7.13 -21.91
CA THR A 366 44.13 -5.73 -22.27
C THR A 366 42.63 -5.50 -22.42
N SER A 367 42.23 -4.23 -22.51
CA SER A 367 40.84 -3.85 -22.77
C SER A 367 40.78 -2.56 -23.58
N LYS A 368 39.91 -2.51 -24.58
CA LYS A 368 39.62 -1.28 -25.34
C LYS A 368 38.99 -0.17 -24.48
N PHE A 369 38.46 -0.51 -23.32
CA PHE A 369 37.83 0.41 -22.39
C PHE A 369 38.79 1.02 -21.36
N LEU A 370 40.06 0.70 -21.42
CA LEU A 370 41.07 1.38 -20.60
C LEU A 370 41.11 2.87 -20.95
N PRO A 371 41.22 3.78 -19.97
CA PRO A 371 41.14 5.23 -20.22
C PRO A 371 42.12 5.72 -21.27
N SER A 372 43.36 5.25 -21.22
CA SER A 372 44.39 5.58 -22.21
C SER A 372 44.11 5.00 -23.61
N VAL A 373 43.61 3.76 -23.67
CA VAL A 373 43.27 3.10 -24.94
C VAL A 373 42.01 3.73 -25.55
N SER A 374 41.00 4.00 -24.74
CA SER A 374 39.78 4.66 -25.19
C SER A 374 40.06 6.07 -25.72
N SER A 375 40.89 6.86 -25.04
CA SER A 375 41.31 8.17 -25.52
C SER A 375 42.09 8.10 -26.83
N PHE A 376 42.99 7.12 -26.97
CA PHE A 376 43.74 6.92 -28.22
C PHE A 376 42.80 6.48 -29.36
N LEU A 377 41.92 5.54 -29.14
CA LEU A 377 40.94 5.10 -30.16
C LEU A 377 40.04 6.25 -30.61
N SER A 378 39.53 7.05 -29.68
CA SER A 378 38.71 8.22 -29.99
C SER A 378 39.49 9.26 -30.81
N PHE A 379 40.77 9.53 -30.45
CA PHE A 379 41.65 10.38 -31.25
C PHE A 379 41.85 9.81 -32.65
N TRP A 380 42.12 8.51 -32.75
CA TRP A 380 42.34 7.84 -34.04
C TRP A 380 41.13 7.93 -34.96
N GLU A 381 39.93 7.57 -34.46
CA GLU A 381 38.68 7.62 -35.22
C GLU A 381 38.33 9.04 -35.68
N THR A 382 38.70 10.05 -34.88
CA THR A 382 38.35 11.45 -35.19
C THR A 382 39.35 12.13 -36.15
N HIS A 383 40.64 11.72 -36.10
CA HIS A 383 41.70 12.47 -36.76
C HIS A 383 42.42 11.66 -37.85
N MET A 384 42.22 10.36 -37.92
CA MET A 384 42.87 9.50 -38.89
C MET A 384 41.92 9.07 -40.00
N VAL A 385 42.26 9.37 -41.25
CA VAL A 385 41.53 8.93 -42.43
C VAL A 385 42.29 7.74 -43.03
N VAL A 386 41.59 6.64 -43.29
CA VAL A 386 42.17 5.50 -44.02
C VAL A 386 42.35 5.94 -45.48
N THR A 387 43.59 6.20 -45.89
CA THR A 387 43.93 6.39 -47.31
C THR A 387 44.16 5.03 -47.94
N ASN A 388 43.36 4.68 -48.92
CA ASN A 388 43.55 3.48 -49.78
C ASN A 388 44.63 3.74 -50.84
N ASP A 389 45.79 4.33 -50.49
CA ASP A 389 46.92 4.38 -51.39
C ASP A 389 47.69 3.08 -51.27
N SER A 390 47.34 2.15 -52.14
CA SER A 390 48.21 1.00 -52.53
C SER A 390 49.30 1.51 -53.43
N ASN A 391 50.48 1.72 -52.85
CA ASN A 391 51.75 1.68 -53.60
C ASN A 391 52.50 0.38 -53.31
#